data_0685444b3b10d367b668d9cb4de402d2
#
_entry.id   0685444b3b10d367b668d9cb4de402d2
#
_cell.length_a   1.000
_cell.length_b   1.000
_cell.length_c   1.000
_cell.angle_alpha   90.00
_cell.angle_beta   90.00
_cell.angle_gamma   90.00
#
_symmetry.space_group_name_H-M   'P 1'
#
loop_
_entity.id
_entity.type
_entity.pdbx_description
1 polymer ?
#
loop_
_entity_poly.entity_id
_entity_poly.type
_entity_poly.pdbx_seq_one_letter_code
_entity_poly.pdbx_strand_id
1 'polypeptide(L)'
;MPKIVDHARRSDEIGQALWRVVERDGMRGVSVRSVAAEAGVSPGSLRYYFSSQPELITFAVDLMVDRVTGRITDRLREIDEGQNPVDWLTDLFKEGLPLDPTRTAEMHVWNAFVEQSRVDPLLEPARRMEWSAAQWLCRTAVVHLCGLRTETSPDQPLEDALEAEASLLHAVWDGLVIQLWAHPEPLRAEIADRLLRLHLEGIRIRGVPGDDA
;
A
#
# COMPACT_ATOMS: atom_id res chain seq x y z
N MET A 1 16.02 25.48 21.61
CA MET A 1 15.46 24.18 21.23
C MET A 1 13.94 24.14 20.95
N PRO A 2 13.22 25.21 20.69
CA PRO A 2 11.77 25.15 20.37
C PRO A 2 11.44 24.87 18.89
N LYS A 3 12.37 25.11 17.96
CA LYS A 3 12.09 25.15 16.52
C LYS A 3 11.86 23.79 15.83
N ILE A 4 12.51 22.72 16.32
CA ILE A 4 12.43 21.37 15.70
C ILE A 4 11.13 20.66 16.10
N VAL A 5 10.71 20.78 17.36
CA VAL A 5 9.47 20.19 17.87
C VAL A 5 8.24 20.84 17.23
N ASP A 6 8.31 22.12 16.91
CA ASP A 6 7.22 22.86 16.27
C ASP A 6 7.06 22.43 14.78
N HIS A 7 8.15 22.14 14.09
CA HIS A 7 8.11 21.72 12.68
C HIS A 7 7.49 20.32 12.52
N ALA A 8 7.88 19.32 13.32
CA ALA A 8 7.33 17.98 13.28
C ALA A 8 5.82 17.99 13.61
N ARG A 9 5.45 18.62 14.72
CA ARG A 9 4.03 18.76 15.10
C ARG A 9 3.20 19.45 14.01
N ARG A 10 3.75 20.47 13.36
CA ARG A 10 3.06 21.17 12.28
C ARG A 10 2.91 20.30 11.03
N SER A 11 3.91 19.48 10.71
CA SER A 11 3.82 18.50 9.63
C SER A 11 2.71 17.49 9.88
N ASP A 12 2.58 16.99 11.12
CA ASP A 12 1.50 16.07 11.52
C ASP A 12 0.12 16.73 11.41
N GLU A 13 -0.04 17.98 11.87
CA GLU A 13 -1.29 18.75 11.75
C GLU A 13 -1.70 18.93 10.27
N ILE A 14 -0.73 19.23 9.39
CA ILE A 14 -0.95 19.35 7.96
C ILE A 14 -1.31 17.99 7.36
N GLY A 15 -0.63 16.92 7.76
CA GLY A 15 -0.92 15.54 7.33
C GLY A 15 -2.35 15.14 7.67
N GLN A 16 -2.80 15.39 8.88
CA GLN A 16 -4.19 15.14 9.29
C GLN A 16 -5.20 15.97 8.49
N ALA A 17 -4.88 17.25 8.21
CA ALA A 17 -5.73 18.09 7.39
C ALA A 17 -5.81 17.59 5.94
N LEU A 18 -4.69 17.18 5.36
CA LEU A 18 -4.63 16.58 4.04
C LEU A 18 -5.53 15.34 3.97
N TRP A 19 -5.45 14.44 4.96
CA TRP A 19 -6.28 13.24 4.99
C TRP A 19 -7.77 13.57 5.08
N ARG A 20 -8.19 14.54 5.90
CA ARG A 20 -9.60 14.97 5.91
C ARG A 20 -10.07 15.50 4.56
N VAL A 21 -9.21 16.18 3.80
CA VAL A 21 -9.53 16.61 2.43
C VAL A 21 -9.64 15.40 1.50
N VAL A 22 -8.72 14.44 1.59
CA VAL A 22 -8.76 13.21 0.78
C VAL A 22 -10.02 12.40 1.05
N GLU A 23 -10.37 12.18 2.31
CA GLU A 23 -11.56 11.42 2.71
C GLU A 23 -12.87 12.07 2.25
N ARG A 24 -12.94 13.40 2.28
CA ARG A 24 -14.14 14.16 1.89
C ARG A 24 -14.26 14.36 0.39
N ASP A 25 -13.18 14.77 -0.27
CA ASP A 25 -13.19 15.32 -1.64
C ASP A 25 -12.37 14.46 -2.63
N GLY A 26 -11.70 13.39 -2.16
CA GLY A 26 -10.74 12.60 -2.92
C GLY A 26 -9.48 13.41 -3.29
N MET A 27 -8.55 12.78 -4.01
CA MET A 27 -7.30 13.44 -4.42
C MET A 27 -7.51 14.64 -5.36
N ARG A 28 -8.62 14.69 -6.10
CA ARG A 28 -8.98 15.87 -6.93
C ARG A 28 -9.23 17.12 -6.10
N GLY A 29 -9.67 16.96 -4.84
CA GLY A 29 -9.85 18.05 -3.90
C GLY A 29 -8.55 18.55 -3.26
N VAL A 30 -7.47 17.78 -3.32
CA VAL A 30 -6.19 18.12 -2.70
C VAL A 30 -5.48 19.23 -3.48
N SER A 31 -5.23 20.33 -2.79
CA SER A 31 -4.46 21.48 -3.27
C SER A 31 -3.84 22.22 -2.10
N VAL A 32 -2.79 23.01 -2.34
CA VAL A 32 -2.22 23.89 -1.30
C VAL A 32 -3.32 24.74 -0.65
N ARG A 33 -4.32 25.19 -1.41
CA ARG A 33 -5.40 26.04 -0.89
C ARG A 33 -6.39 25.29 -0.01
N SER A 34 -6.83 24.10 -0.44
CA SER A 34 -7.80 23.28 0.32
C SER A 34 -7.17 22.74 1.60
N VAL A 35 -5.93 22.23 1.52
CA VAL A 35 -5.21 21.73 2.70
C VAL A 35 -4.89 22.86 3.70
N ALA A 36 -4.49 24.04 3.23
CA ALA A 36 -4.27 25.20 4.09
C ALA A 36 -5.56 25.63 4.83
N ALA A 37 -6.68 25.67 4.10
CA ALA A 37 -7.98 26.00 4.69
C ALA A 37 -8.38 24.96 5.75
N GLU A 38 -8.21 23.68 5.47
CA GLU A 38 -8.52 22.58 6.39
C GLU A 38 -7.60 22.57 7.63
N ALA A 39 -6.31 22.91 7.45
CA ALA A 39 -5.33 23.01 8.54
C ALA A 39 -5.44 24.30 9.35
N GLY A 40 -6.30 25.24 8.94
CA GLY A 40 -6.43 26.56 9.60
C GLY A 40 -5.19 27.44 9.46
N VAL A 41 -4.42 27.29 8.36
CA VAL A 41 -3.22 28.10 8.10
C VAL A 41 -3.38 28.90 6.80
N SER A 42 -2.50 29.90 6.60
CA SER A 42 -2.49 30.62 5.34
C SER A 42 -1.90 29.75 4.20
N PRO A 43 -2.35 29.91 2.95
CA PRO A 43 -1.71 29.26 1.82
C PRO A 43 -0.21 29.58 1.67
N GLY A 44 0.21 30.79 2.09
CA GLY A 44 1.62 31.16 2.12
C GLY A 44 2.41 30.37 3.16
N SER A 45 1.82 30.11 4.32
CA SER A 45 2.42 29.27 5.37
C SER A 45 2.57 27.82 4.88
N LEU A 46 1.55 27.27 4.20
CA LEU A 46 1.61 25.91 3.68
C LEU A 46 2.65 25.78 2.56
N ARG A 47 2.81 26.78 1.70
CA ARG A 47 3.84 26.81 0.65
C ARG A 47 5.28 26.79 1.17
N TYR A 48 5.49 27.13 2.43
CA TYR A 48 6.79 26.96 3.07
C TYR A 48 7.13 25.47 3.27
N TYR A 49 6.11 24.63 3.44
CA TYR A 49 6.28 23.17 3.59
C TYR A 49 6.18 22.44 2.26
N PHE A 50 5.28 22.88 1.38
CA PHE A 50 4.99 22.23 0.09
C PHE A 50 4.89 23.30 -1.01
N SER A 51 5.92 23.37 -1.82
CA SER A 51 6.04 24.40 -2.88
C SER A 51 5.18 24.08 -4.11
N SER A 52 4.80 22.80 -4.28
CA SER A 52 4.13 22.28 -5.47
C SER A 52 3.07 21.22 -5.16
N GLN A 53 2.21 20.95 -6.15
CA GLN A 53 1.23 19.86 -6.08
C GLN A 53 1.91 18.47 -6.03
N PRO A 54 2.99 18.17 -6.80
CA PRO A 54 3.71 16.91 -6.67
C PRO A 54 4.24 16.66 -5.25
N GLU A 55 4.76 17.67 -4.57
CA GLU A 55 5.23 17.53 -3.18
C GLU A 55 4.09 17.17 -2.22
N LEU A 56 2.88 17.73 -2.41
CA LEU A 56 1.71 17.33 -1.62
C LEU A 56 1.30 15.87 -1.89
N ILE A 57 1.40 15.41 -3.14
CA ILE A 57 1.10 14.02 -3.51
C ILE A 57 2.11 13.09 -2.87
N THR A 58 3.42 13.39 -2.98
CA THR A 58 4.48 12.60 -2.32
C THR A 58 4.24 12.52 -0.81
N PHE A 59 3.96 13.63 -0.17
CA PHE A 59 3.68 13.64 1.27
C PHE A 59 2.42 12.81 1.63
N ALA A 60 1.38 12.84 0.80
CA ALA A 60 0.20 12.00 1.00
C ALA A 60 0.53 10.51 0.86
N VAL A 61 1.42 10.16 -0.08
CA VAL A 61 1.92 8.77 -0.27
C VAL A 61 2.73 8.33 0.94
N ASP A 62 3.68 9.15 1.42
CA ASP A 62 4.47 8.83 2.61
C ASP A 62 3.57 8.52 3.81
N LEU A 63 2.55 9.36 4.06
CA LEU A 63 1.57 9.13 5.12
C LEU A 63 0.74 7.85 4.91
N MET A 64 0.39 7.54 3.68
CA MET A 64 -0.33 6.30 3.33
C MET A 64 0.56 5.08 3.60
N VAL A 65 1.80 5.11 3.13
CA VAL A 65 2.78 4.02 3.31
C VAL A 65 3.02 3.75 4.79
N ASP A 66 3.21 4.79 5.60
CA ASP A 66 3.37 4.65 7.06
C ASP A 66 2.18 3.94 7.70
N ARG A 67 0.95 4.28 7.31
CA ARG A 67 -0.28 3.66 7.82
C ARG A 67 -0.40 2.20 7.40
N VAL A 68 -0.21 1.91 6.11
CA VAL A 68 -0.29 0.54 5.56
C VAL A 68 0.80 -0.34 6.17
N THR A 69 2.04 0.15 6.24
CA THR A 69 3.18 -0.56 6.84
C THR A 69 2.95 -0.82 8.33
N GLY A 70 2.38 0.15 9.05
CA GLY A 70 1.99 -0.03 10.44
C GLY A 70 1.02 -1.19 10.63
N ARG A 71 -0.07 -1.23 9.86
CA ARG A 71 -1.06 -2.32 9.91
C ARG A 71 -0.46 -3.67 9.52
N ILE A 72 0.35 -3.71 8.45
CA ILE A 72 1.06 -4.94 8.03
C ILE A 72 1.98 -5.42 9.16
N THR A 73 2.74 -4.52 9.78
CA THR A 73 3.66 -4.87 10.88
C THR A 73 2.90 -5.40 12.09
N ASP A 74 1.76 -4.82 12.43
CA ASP A 74 0.93 -5.30 13.53
C ASP A 74 0.36 -6.69 13.23
N ARG A 75 -0.11 -6.94 12.00
CA ARG A 75 -0.54 -8.29 11.56
C ARG A 75 0.58 -9.32 11.64
N LEU A 76 1.79 -8.97 11.21
CA LEU A 76 2.94 -9.88 11.28
C LEU A 76 3.30 -10.29 12.72
N ARG A 77 3.04 -9.43 13.71
CA ARG A 77 3.25 -9.74 15.13
C ARG A 77 2.19 -10.68 15.72
N GLU A 78 1.02 -10.76 15.08
CA GLU A 78 -0.11 -11.60 15.49
C GLU A 78 -0.05 -13.02 14.91
N ILE A 79 0.96 -13.33 14.07
CA ILE A 79 1.09 -14.66 13.45
C ILE A 79 1.63 -15.64 14.48
N ASP A 80 0.84 -16.71 14.75
CA ASP A 80 1.24 -17.82 15.60
C ASP A 80 1.99 -18.91 14.81
N GLU A 81 2.91 -19.61 15.49
CA GLU A 81 3.58 -20.79 14.93
C GLU A 81 2.54 -21.89 14.59
N GLY A 82 2.52 -22.32 13.32
CA GLY A 82 1.60 -23.34 12.82
C GLY A 82 0.28 -22.82 12.23
N GLN A 83 0.06 -21.50 12.21
CA GLN A 83 -1.06 -20.92 11.49
C GLN A 83 -0.96 -21.19 9.99
N ASN A 84 -2.10 -21.50 9.33
CA ASN A 84 -2.13 -21.73 7.88
C ASN A 84 -1.67 -20.48 7.13
N PRO A 85 -0.62 -20.58 6.28
CA PRO A 85 -0.11 -19.42 5.55
C PRO A 85 -1.16 -18.70 4.70
N VAL A 86 -2.12 -19.41 4.13
CA VAL A 86 -3.18 -18.81 3.33
C VAL A 86 -4.05 -17.87 4.16
N ASP A 87 -4.33 -18.20 5.43
CA ASP A 87 -5.19 -17.40 6.28
C ASP A 87 -4.55 -16.06 6.63
N TRP A 88 -3.35 -16.09 7.22
CA TRP A 88 -2.70 -14.85 7.63
C TRP A 88 -2.23 -13.98 6.45
N LEU A 89 -1.82 -14.60 5.31
CA LEU A 89 -1.50 -13.87 4.09
C LEU A 89 -2.73 -13.20 3.48
N THR A 90 -3.88 -13.88 3.49
CA THR A 90 -5.14 -13.27 3.07
C THR A 90 -5.43 -12.01 3.87
N ASP A 91 -5.31 -12.08 5.20
CA ASP A 91 -5.54 -10.93 6.07
C ASP A 91 -4.49 -9.83 5.87
N LEU A 92 -3.24 -10.21 5.64
CA LEU A 92 -2.16 -9.27 5.34
C LEU A 92 -2.42 -8.47 4.04
N PHE A 93 -2.73 -9.16 2.93
CA PHE A 93 -3.00 -8.50 1.65
C PHE A 93 -4.26 -7.62 1.67
N LYS A 94 -5.25 -7.95 2.52
CA LYS A 94 -6.43 -7.12 2.74
C LYS A 94 -6.09 -5.73 3.29
N GLU A 95 -4.96 -5.56 3.99
CA GLU A 95 -4.56 -4.26 4.53
C GLU A 95 -4.26 -3.22 3.44
N GLY A 96 -3.91 -3.63 2.24
CA GLY A 96 -3.73 -2.77 1.07
C GLY A 96 -4.92 -2.73 0.10
N LEU A 97 -6.15 -3.09 0.53
CA LEU A 97 -7.33 -3.10 -0.32
C LEU A 97 -8.40 -2.11 0.17
N PRO A 98 -9.25 -1.53 -0.71
CA PRO A 98 -10.26 -0.51 -0.38
C PRO A 98 -11.50 -1.12 0.29
N LEU A 99 -11.34 -1.70 1.48
CA LEU A 99 -12.37 -2.47 2.19
C LEU A 99 -13.23 -1.63 3.14
N ASP A 100 -12.80 -0.43 3.48
CA ASP A 100 -13.51 0.54 4.31
C ASP A 100 -13.21 1.97 3.83
N PRO A 101 -13.86 3.02 4.38
CA PRO A 101 -13.65 4.39 3.96
C PRO A 101 -12.19 4.86 4.06
N THR A 102 -11.47 4.48 5.13
CA THR A 102 -10.07 4.87 5.36
C THR A 102 -9.16 4.24 4.31
N ARG A 103 -9.25 2.91 4.10
CA ARG A 103 -8.48 2.20 3.06
C ARG A 103 -8.87 2.64 1.65
N THR A 104 -10.13 3.01 1.44
CA THR A 104 -10.58 3.59 0.17
C THR A 104 -9.90 4.95 -0.10
N ALA A 105 -9.77 5.80 0.92
CA ALA A 105 -9.04 7.06 0.79
C ALA A 105 -7.54 6.84 0.50
N GLU A 106 -6.91 5.86 1.14
CA GLU A 106 -5.52 5.44 0.86
C GLU A 106 -5.35 5.02 -0.61
N MET A 107 -6.26 4.23 -1.14
CA MET A 107 -6.21 3.81 -2.54
C MET A 107 -6.47 4.96 -3.52
N HIS A 108 -7.21 5.99 -3.14
CA HIS A 108 -7.30 7.21 -3.93
C HIS A 108 -5.96 7.95 -4.01
N VAL A 109 -5.22 8.00 -2.90
CA VAL A 109 -3.85 8.56 -2.87
C VAL A 109 -2.93 7.75 -3.77
N TRP A 110 -2.92 6.43 -3.63
CA TRP A 110 -2.11 5.52 -4.43
C TRP A 110 -2.35 5.69 -5.93
N ASN A 111 -3.61 5.68 -6.37
CA ASN A 111 -3.92 5.83 -7.79
C ASN A 111 -3.51 7.19 -8.35
N ALA A 112 -3.70 8.27 -7.59
CA ALA A 112 -3.25 9.60 -8.01
C ALA A 112 -1.72 9.65 -8.13
N PHE A 113 -0.98 8.99 -7.23
CA PHE A 113 0.46 8.88 -7.31
C PHE A 113 0.90 8.08 -8.54
N VAL A 114 0.31 6.90 -8.78
CA VAL A 114 0.63 6.07 -9.95
C VAL A 114 0.38 6.84 -11.23
N GLU A 115 -0.75 7.54 -11.34
CA GLU A 115 -1.07 8.38 -12.51
C GLU A 115 -0.04 9.50 -12.70
N GLN A 116 0.28 10.25 -11.64
CA GLN A 116 1.23 11.35 -11.70
C GLN A 116 2.66 10.86 -11.98
N SER A 117 3.08 9.74 -11.41
CA SER A 117 4.43 9.19 -11.59
C SER A 117 4.73 8.73 -13.02
N ARG A 118 3.71 8.56 -13.85
CA ARG A 118 3.86 8.22 -15.27
C ARG A 118 4.28 9.42 -16.14
N VAL A 119 4.03 10.61 -15.66
CA VAL A 119 4.27 11.87 -16.41
C VAL A 119 5.29 12.79 -15.72
N ASP A 120 5.58 12.56 -14.44
CA ASP A 120 6.53 13.35 -13.66
C ASP A 120 7.79 12.51 -13.31
N PRO A 121 8.93 12.76 -13.98
CA PRO A 121 10.17 12.02 -13.70
C PRO A 121 10.69 12.16 -12.25
N LEU A 122 10.28 13.22 -11.53
CA LEU A 122 10.70 13.42 -10.13
C LEU A 122 10.11 12.37 -9.19
N LEU A 123 9.00 11.74 -9.57
CA LEU A 123 8.34 10.68 -8.80
C LEU A 123 8.88 9.27 -9.11
N GLU A 124 9.73 9.12 -10.13
CA GLU A 124 10.25 7.82 -10.55
C GLU A 124 11.00 7.06 -9.44
N PRO A 125 11.88 7.68 -8.62
CA PRO A 125 12.54 7.00 -7.51
C PRO A 125 11.55 6.45 -6.47
N ALA A 126 10.55 7.25 -6.08
CA ALA A 126 9.50 6.83 -5.15
C ALA A 126 8.66 5.68 -5.74
N ARG A 127 8.26 5.79 -7.02
CA ARG A 127 7.52 4.73 -7.72
C ARG A 127 8.28 3.40 -7.72
N ARG A 128 9.58 3.41 -7.98
CA ARG A 128 10.41 2.19 -7.95
C ARG A 128 10.49 1.60 -6.56
N MET A 129 10.68 2.43 -5.55
CA MET A 129 10.78 2.00 -4.16
C MET A 129 9.50 1.30 -3.71
N GLU A 130 8.34 1.92 -3.96
CA GLU A 130 7.03 1.36 -3.61
C GLU A 130 6.75 0.06 -4.37
N TRP A 131 7.04 0.02 -5.67
CA TRP A 131 6.90 -1.21 -6.46
C TRP A 131 7.80 -2.33 -5.93
N SER A 132 9.06 -2.03 -5.59
CA SER A 132 9.98 -3.03 -5.03
C SER A 132 9.54 -3.54 -3.68
N ALA A 133 8.97 -2.68 -2.82
CA ALA A 133 8.43 -3.09 -1.52
C ALA A 133 7.23 -4.03 -1.67
N ALA A 134 6.28 -3.70 -2.56
CA ALA A 134 5.13 -4.57 -2.86
C ALA A 134 5.57 -5.91 -3.48
N GLN A 135 6.50 -5.88 -4.42
CA GLN A 135 7.06 -7.10 -5.03
C GLN A 135 7.79 -7.98 -4.00
N TRP A 136 8.54 -7.37 -3.07
CA TRP A 136 9.18 -8.11 -1.99
C TRP A 136 8.17 -8.78 -1.05
N LEU A 137 7.07 -8.11 -0.73
CA LEU A 137 5.98 -8.71 0.05
C LEU A 137 5.40 -9.94 -0.67
N CYS A 138 5.19 -9.86 -1.99
CA CYS A 138 4.71 -10.98 -2.79
C CYS A 138 5.72 -12.13 -2.84
N ARG A 139 7.02 -11.87 -2.98
CA ARG A 139 8.09 -12.88 -2.90
C ARG A 139 8.07 -13.59 -1.55
N THR A 140 7.98 -12.82 -0.46
CA THR A 140 7.90 -13.36 0.90
C THR A 140 6.67 -14.26 1.06
N ALA A 141 5.53 -13.85 0.54
CA ALA A 141 4.31 -14.66 0.56
C ALA A 141 4.48 -15.99 -0.19
N VAL A 142 5.07 -15.97 -1.39
CA VAL A 142 5.33 -17.18 -2.18
C VAL A 142 6.26 -18.14 -1.44
N VAL A 143 7.36 -17.65 -0.86
CA VAL A 143 8.29 -18.46 -0.06
C VAL A 143 7.57 -19.15 1.09
N HIS A 144 6.71 -18.43 1.83
CA HIS A 144 5.93 -19.02 2.92
C HIS A 144 4.90 -20.05 2.44
N LEU A 145 4.19 -19.77 1.34
CA LEU A 145 3.19 -20.68 0.77
C LEU A 145 3.82 -21.99 0.27
N CYS A 146 5.04 -21.92 -0.27
CA CYS A 146 5.80 -23.09 -0.73
C CYS A 146 6.55 -23.81 0.42
N GLY A 147 6.47 -23.35 1.66
CA GLY A 147 7.17 -23.94 2.80
C GLY A 147 8.70 -23.83 2.71
N LEU A 148 9.21 -22.87 1.95
CA LEU A 148 10.64 -22.67 1.75
C LEU A 148 11.24 -21.85 2.92
N ARG A 149 12.56 -22.05 3.16
CA ARG A 149 13.33 -21.30 4.16
C ARG A 149 14.31 -20.31 3.51
N THR A 150 13.92 -19.76 2.37
CA THR A 150 14.74 -18.80 1.63
C THR A 150 14.49 -17.39 2.18
N GLU A 151 15.56 -16.68 2.52
CA GLU A 151 15.46 -15.25 2.83
C GLU A 151 15.13 -14.47 1.57
N THR A 152 14.23 -13.51 1.70
CA THR A 152 13.81 -12.62 0.61
C THR A 152 14.38 -11.23 0.80
N SER A 153 14.68 -10.55 -0.31
CA SER A 153 15.18 -9.18 -0.31
C SER A 153 14.45 -8.35 -1.38
N PRO A 154 14.24 -7.05 -1.15
CA PRO A 154 13.65 -6.17 -2.17
C PRO A 154 14.43 -6.15 -3.49
N ASP A 155 15.77 -6.28 -3.42
CA ASP A 155 16.67 -6.10 -4.56
C ASP A 155 17.06 -7.44 -5.23
N GLN A 156 16.66 -8.57 -4.67
CA GLN A 156 17.02 -9.90 -5.19
C GLN A 156 15.77 -10.66 -5.64
N PRO A 157 15.66 -11.00 -6.93
CA PRO A 157 14.59 -11.88 -7.41
C PRO A 157 14.79 -13.30 -6.87
N LEU A 158 13.70 -14.03 -6.80
CA LEU A 158 13.71 -15.49 -6.59
C LEU A 158 14.16 -16.20 -7.87
N GLU A 159 14.25 -17.53 -7.84
CA GLU A 159 14.36 -18.32 -9.08
C GLU A 159 13.16 -18.07 -10.00
N ASP A 160 13.33 -18.29 -11.31
CA ASP A 160 12.38 -17.84 -12.34
C ASP A 160 10.92 -18.25 -12.09
N ALA A 161 10.68 -19.50 -11.65
CA ALA A 161 9.33 -20.00 -11.42
C ALA A 161 8.66 -19.33 -10.22
N LEU A 162 9.37 -19.15 -9.11
CA LEU A 162 8.86 -18.49 -7.90
C LEU A 162 8.70 -16.98 -8.13
N GLU A 163 9.60 -16.35 -8.88
CA GLU A 163 9.49 -14.95 -9.24
C GLU A 163 8.28 -14.69 -10.15
N ALA A 164 7.97 -15.62 -11.05
CA ALA A 164 6.76 -15.52 -11.87
C ALA A 164 5.49 -15.62 -11.02
N GLU A 165 5.42 -16.51 -10.03
CA GLU A 165 4.30 -16.58 -9.07
C GLU A 165 4.19 -15.30 -8.21
N ALA A 166 5.31 -14.76 -7.75
CA ALA A 166 5.32 -13.50 -6.99
C ALA A 166 4.83 -12.32 -7.85
N SER A 167 5.25 -12.25 -9.11
CA SER A 167 4.80 -11.23 -10.05
C SER A 167 3.32 -11.36 -10.39
N LEU A 168 2.83 -12.59 -10.51
CA LEU A 168 1.40 -12.85 -10.75
C LEU A 168 0.56 -12.46 -9.51
N LEU A 169 1.03 -12.80 -8.32
CA LEU A 169 0.37 -12.39 -7.06
C LEU A 169 0.28 -10.86 -6.95
N HIS A 170 1.37 -10.15 -7.27
CA HIS A 170 1.39 -8.69 -7.30
C HIS A 170 0.36 -8.14 -8.30
N ALA A 171 0.33 -8.67 -9.52
CA ALA A 171 -0.65 -8.26 -10.53
C ALA A 171 -2.10 -8.54 -10.11
N VAL A 172 -2.36 -9.65 -9.42
CA VAL A 172 -3.69 -9.96 -8.86
C VAL A 172 -4.04 -8.96 -7.76
N TRP A 173 -3.12 -8.63 -6.87
CA TRP A 173 -3.34 -7.67 -5.79
C TRP A 173 -3.64 -6.27 -6.33
N ASP A 174 -2.85 -5.76 -7.27
CA ASP A 174 -3.11 -4.50 -7.98
C ASP A 174 -4.46 -4.50 -8.70
N GLY A 175 -4.79 -5.61 -9.36
CA GLY A 175 -6.06 -5.79 -10.04
C GLY A 175 -7.25 -5.74 -9.08
N LEU A 176 -7.13 -6.30 -7.87
CA LEU A 176 -8.17 -6.27 -6.85
C LEU A 176 -8.47 -4.85 -6.38
N VAL A 177 -7.46 -3.97 -6.25
CA VAL A 177 -7.69 -2.57 -5.90
C VAL A 177 -8.70 -1.92 -6.85
N ILE A 178 -8.52 -2.12 -8.16
CA ILE A 178 -9.40 -1.54 -9.18
C ILE A 178 -10.74 -2.24 -9.24
N GLN A 179 -10.73 -3.58 -9.18
CA GLN A 179 -11.95 -4.38 -9.29
C GLN A 179 -12.92 -4.14 -8.13
N LEU A 180 -12.41 -4.02 -6.90
CA LEU A 180 -13.24 -3.81 -5.73
C LEU A 180 -13.99 -2.47 -5.76
N TRP A 181 -13.49 -1.46 -6.45
CA TRP A 181 -14.23 -0.21 -6.63
C TRP A 181 -15.52 -0.35 -7.46
N ALA A 182 -15.59 -1.36 -8.32
CA ALA A 182 -16.82 -1.65 -9.06
C ALA A 182 -17.94 -2.25 -8.18
N HIS A 183 -17.60 -2.60 -6.93
CA HIS A 183 -18.55 -3.24 -6.00
C HIS A 183 -18.93 -2.30 -4.84
N PRO A 184 -20.17 -2.42 -4.32
CA PRO A 184 -20.57 -1.75 -3.08
C PRO A 184 -19.65 -2.14 -1.91
N GLU A 185 -19.30 -1.16 -1.05
CA GLU A 185 -18.37 -1.36 0.07
C GLU A 185 -18.67 -2.60 0.93
N PRO A 186 -19.92 -2.90 1.32
CA PRO A 186 -20.20 -4.07 2.15
C PRO A 186 -19.82 -5.42 1.53
N LEU A 187 -19.73 -5.50 0.19
CA LEU A 187 -19.39 -6.73 -0.53
C LEU A 187 -17.88 -6.88 -0.76
N ARG A 188 -17.10 -5.81 -0.64
CA ARG A 188 -15.68 -5.79 -1.00
C ARG A 188 -14.86 -6.77 -0.16
N ALA A 189 -15.11 -6.84 1.14
CA ALA A 189 -14.37 -7.72 2.05
C ALA A 189 -14.57 -9.20 1.70
N GLU A 190 -15.80 -9.63 1.39
CA GLU A 190 -16.11 -11.00 1.00
C GLU A 190 -15.46 -11.36 -0.35
N ILE A 191 -15.55 -10.45 -1.33
CA ILE A 191 -14.96 -10.65 -2.66
C ILE A 191 -13.44 -10.74 -2.55
N ALA A 192 -12.81 -9.84 -1.79
CA ALA A 192 -11.36 -9.84 -1.56
C ALA A 192 -10.90 -11.14 -0.90
N ASP A 193 -11.58 -11.56 0.17
CA ASP A 193 -11.27 -12.80 0.88
C ASP A 193 -11.30 -14.00 -0.05
N ARG A 194 -12.40 -14.16 -0.79
CA ARG A 194 -12.58 -15.29 -1.70
C ARG A 194 -11.52 -15.33 -2.80
N LEU A 195 -11.22 -14.20 -3.44
CA LEU A 195 -10.29 -14.15 -4.57
C LEU A 195 -8.84 -14.29 -4.12
N LEU A 196 -8.46 -13.67 -3.00
CA LEU A 196 -7.12 -13.85 -2.41
C LEU A 196 -6.90 -15.29 -2.01
N ARG A 197 -7.83 -15.91 -1.26
CA ARG A 197 -7.69 -17.33 -0.86
C ARG A 197 -7.55 -18.26 -2.05
N LEU A 198 -8.40 -18.07 -3.06
CA LEU A 198 -8.32 -18.90 -4.28
C LEU A 198 -6.95 -18.81 -4.94
N HIS A 199 -6.38 -17.61 -5.04
CA HIS A 199 -5.08 -17.40 -5.67
C HIS A 199 -3.94 -17.94 -4.81
N LEU A 200 -3.92 -17.66 -3.50
CA LEU A 200 -2.90 -18.12 -2.56
C LEU A 200 -2.89 -19.66 -2.43
N GLU A 201 -4.06 -20.29 -2.36
CA GLU A 201 -4.16 -21.76 -2.40
C GLU A 201 -3.61 -22.33 -3.72
N GLY A 202 -3.88 -21.67 -4.85
CA GLY A 202 -3.32 -22.05 -6.14
C GLY A 202 -1.79 -22.02 -6.15
N ILE A 203 -1.17 -21.02 -5.57
CA ILE A 203 0.30 -20.93 -5.40
C ILE A 203 0.78 -22.08 -4.53
N ARG A 204 0.17 -22.31 -3.38
CA ARG A 204 0.54 -23.38 -2.44
C ARG A 204 0.51 -24.77 -3.08
N ILE A 205 -0.49 -25.05 -3.90
CA ILE A 205 -0.63 -26.34 -4.60
C ILE A 205 0.46 -26.51 -5.68
N ARG A 206 0.77 -25.45 -6.45
CA ARG A 206 1.79 -25.48 -7.50
C ARG A 206 3.22 -25.47 -6.96
N GLY A 207 3.44 -24.86 -5.80
CA GLY A 207 4.76 -24.70 -5.19
C GLY A 207 5.25 -25.89 -4.36
N VAL A 208 4.43 -26.93 -4.16
CA VAL A 208 4.91 -28.18 -3.59
C VAL A 208 5.66 -28.92 -4.71
N PRO A 209 6.99 -29.12 -4.62
CA PRO A 209 7.69 -30.02 -5.55
C PRO A 209 7.01 -31.38 -5.45
N GLY A 210 6.46 -31.85 -6.55
CA GLY A 210 5.92 -33.21 -6.59
C GLY A 210 6.99 -34.19 -6.12
N ASP A 211 6.58 -35.16 -5.33
CA ASP A 211 7.39 -36.29 -4.84
C ASP A 211 7.80 -37.25 -6.03
N ASP A 212 8.08 -36.66 -7.20
CA ASP A 212 8.50 -37.36 -8.40
C ASP A 212 9.97 -37.00 -8.72
N ALA A 213 10.90 -37.64 -7.99
CA ALA A 213 12.29 -37.86 -8.41
C ALA A 213 12.83 -39.16 -7.80
#